data_d6ea71f6b8b03e67addb32e324403d66
#
_entry.id   d6ea71f6b8b03e67addb32e324403d66
#
_cell.length_a   1.000
_cell.length_b   1.000
_cell.length_c   1.000
_cell.angle_alpha   90.00
_cell.angle_beta   90.00
_cell.angle_gamma   90.00
#
_symmetry.space_group_name_H-M   'P 1'
#
loop_
_entity.id
_entity.type
_entity.pdbx_description
1 polymer ?
#
loop_
_entity_poly.entity_id
_entity_poly.type
_entity_poly.pdbx_seq_one_letter_code
_entity_poly.pdbx_strand_id
1 'polypeptide(L)'
;MPRRADRTVTTARAMTPINWWVAEPARFARDRAEVAARFPALTWTSDGAGGWEGRLPMWPLDRPEPPGLADVLGGTGLEVVIAYRQAYPMVPPRIYPVDPRPEAVECTQHRWHVNGDGSLCQFQTDTVWDPRDSICGLFVKAAAWRVEYALMKAGVLNQMSLHGIVSDSAADHLITTASEKSDSGRDAVAPKIAGSAG
;
A
#
# COMPACT_ATOMS: atom_id res chain seq x y z
N MET A 1 -27.95 -29.53 -55.92
CA MET A 1 -28.34 -29.07 -54.58
C MET A 1 -27.32 -29.54 -53.61
N PRO A 2 -26.36 -28.73 -53.09
CA PRO A 2 -25.40 -29.16 -52.09
C PRO A 2 -26.05 -29.15 -50.71
N ARG A 3 -25.85 -30.26 -49.96
CA ARG A 3 -26.30 -30.42 -48.56
C ARG A 3 -25.53 -29.48 -47.65
N ARG A 4 -26.25 -28.66 -46.89
CA ARG A 4 -25.73 -27.85 -45.80
C ARG A 4 -25.19 -28.76 -44.68
N ALA A 5 -23.89 -28.70 -44.40
CA ALA A 5 -23.31 -29.36 -43.26
C ALA A 5 -23.78 -28.62 -41.97
N ASP A 6 -24.46 -29.37 -41.13
CA ASP A 6 -24.91 -28.95 -39.82
C ASP A 6 -23.67 -28.83 -38.91
N ARG A 7 -23.28 -27.58 -38.60
CA ARG A 7 -22.18 -27.30 -37.68
C ARG A 7 -22.73 -27.44 -36.26
N THR A 8 -22.49 -28.56 -35.66
CA THR A 8 -22.75 -28.78 -34.24
C THR A 8 -21.79 -27.87 -33.46
N VAL A 9 -22.30 -26.78 -32.93
CA VAL A 9 -21.55 -25.89 -32.00
C VAL A 9 -21.47 -26.63 -30.66
N THR A 10 -20.32 -27.25 -30.39
CA THR A 10 -20.04 -27.80 -29.07
C THR A 10 -19.91 -26.66 -28.08
N THR A 11 -20.91 -26.48 -27.25
CA THR A 11 -20.88 -25.48 -26.17
C THR A 11 -19.78 -25.87 -25.19
N ALA A 12 -18.68 -25.15 -25.18
CA ALA A 12 -17.62 -25.32 -24.20
C ALA A 12 -18.23 -25.17 -22.81
N ARG A 13 -18.13 -26.23 -21.99
CA ARG A 13 -18.55 -26.20 -20.60
C ARG A 13 -17.71 -25.16 -19.88
N ALA A 14 -18.34 -24.10 -19.36
CA ALA A 14 -17.66 -23.07 -18.58
C ALA A 14 -17.00 -23.76 -17.36
N MET A 15 -15.67 -23.83 -17.38
CA MET A 15 -14.90 -24.29 -16.22
C MET A 15 -14.92 -23.19 -15.15
N THR A 16 -15.37 -23.51 -13.96
CA THR A 16 -15.22 -22.63 -12.81
C THR A 16 -13.73 -22.46 -12.52
N PRO A 17 -13.17 -21.25 -12.49
CA PRO A 17 -11.77 -21.07 -12.16
C PRO A 17 -11.47 -21.61 -10.76
N ILE A 18 -10.38 -22.36 -10.63
CA ILE A 18 -9.89 -22.78 -9.33
C ILE A 18 -9.17 -21.59 -8.72
N ASN A 19 -9.51 -21.26 -7.48
CA ASN A 19 -8.83 -20.19 -6.77
C ASN A 19 -7.34 -20.51 -6.59
N TRP A 20 -6.47 -19.49 -6.75
CA TRP A 20 -5.02 -19.68 -6.69
C TRP A 20 -4.57 -20.35 -5.38
N TRP A 21 -5.19 -20.01 -4.24
CA TRP A 21 -4.82 -20.58 -2.94
C TRP A 21 -5.19 -22.06 -2.78
N VAL A 22 -6.08 -22.56 -3.63
CA VAL A 22 -6.39 -23.99 -3.76
C VAL A 22 -5.39 -24.68 -4.69
N ALA A 23 -4.97 -23.98 -5.75
CA ALA A 23 -3.98 -24.47 -6.71
C ALA A 23 -2.56 -24.49 -6.13
N GLU A 24 -2.24 -23.48 -5.27
CA GLU A 24 -0.92 -23.25 -4.66
C GLU A 24 -1.00 -23.26 -3.12
N PRO A 25 -1.40 -24.39 -2.49
CA PRO A 25 -1.67 -24.42 -1.04
C PRO A 25 -0.42 -24.17 -0.18
N ALA A 26 0.76 -24.62 -0.63
CA ALA A 26 2.02 -24.36 0.07
C ALA A 26 2.38 -22.88 0.06
N ARG A 27 2.17 -22.18 -1.07
CA ARG A 27 2.36 -20.73 -1.18
C ARG A 27 1.40 -20.00 -0.26
N PHE A 28 0.14 -20.37 -0.26
CA PHE A 28 -0.88 -19.75 0.60
C PHE A 28 -0.56 -19.91 2.10
N ALA A 29 -0.14 -21.12 2.51
CA ALA A 29 0.25 -21.39 3.90
C ALA A 29 1.45 -20.52 4.31
N ARG A 30 2.47 -20.39 3.43
CA ARG A 30 3.63 -19.53 3.67
C ARG A 30 3.21 -18.06 3.82
N ASP A 31 2.46 -17.53 2.86
CA ASP A 31 2.05 -16.13 2.87
C ASP A 31 1.22 -15.81 4.13
N ARG A 32 0.32 -16.69 4.53
CA ARG A 32 -0.45 -16.54 5.78
C ARG A 32 0.43 -16.51 7.02
N ALA A 33 1.41 -17.40 7.10
CA ALA A 33 2.32 -17.46 8.23
C ALA A 33 3.20 -16.19 8.32
N GLU A 34 3.76 -15.75 7.19
CA GLU A 34 4.58 -14.54 7.12
C GLU A 34 3.77 -13.27 7.46
N VAL A 35 2.55 -13.14 6.93
CA VAL A 35 1.67 -12.01 7.23
C VAL A 35 1.24 -12.02 8.69
N ALA A 36 0.82 -13.15 9.23
CA ALA A 36 0.41 -13.24 10.64
C ALA A 36 1.56 -12.86 11.61
N ALA A 37 2.81 -13.21 11.25
CA ALA A 37 3.96 -12.89 12.06
C ALA A 37 4.36 -11.41 11.99
N ARG A 38 4.27 -10.79 10.80
CA ARG A 38 4.81 -9.43 10.57
C ARG A 38 3.75 -8.33 10.56
N PHE A 39 2.52 -8.67 10.16
CA PHE A 39 1.40 -7.74 9.99
C PHE A 39 0.12 -8.29 10.64
N PRO A 40 0.11 -8.52 11.97
CA PRO A 40 -0.99 -9.21 12.66
C PRO A 40 -2.33 -8.45 12.61
N ALA A 41 -2.32 -7.17 12.27
CA ALA A 41 -3.52 -6.36 12.09
C ALA A 41 -4.20 -6.53 10.70
N LEU A 42 -3.63 -7.37 9.83
CA LEU A 42 -4.26 -7.71 8.55
C LEU A 42 -5.11 -8.97 8.68
N THR A 43 -6.31 -8.92 8.12
CA THR A 43 -7.26 -10.04 8.07
C THR A 43 -7.38 -10.56 6.64
N TRP A 44 -7.34 -11.89 6.48
CA TRP A 44 -7.57 -12.53 5.18
C TRP A 44 -9.05 -12.55 4.82
N THR A 45 -9.36 -12.20 3.57
CA THR A 45 -10.67 -12.37 2.95
C THR A 45 -10.58 -13.30 1.74
N SER A 46 -11.56 -14.19 1.58
CA SER A 46 -11.61 -15.16 0.46
C SER A 46 -12.47 -14.69 -0.70
N ASP A 47 -12.91 -13.45 -0.71
CA ASP A 47 -13.75 -12.91 -1.77
C ASP A 47 -12.97 -12.78 -3.08
N GLY A 48 -13.59 -13.17 -4.20
CA GLY A 48 -13.00 -13.12 -5.53
C GLY A 48 -11.72 -13.96 -5.64
N ALA A 49 -10.58 -13.31 -5.84
CA ALA A 49 -9.26 -13.94 -5.87
C ALA A 49 -8.55 -13.90 -4.52
N GLY A 50 -9.27 -13.55 -3.45
CA GLY A 50 -8.74 -13.38 -2.11
C GLY A 50 -7.99 -12.07 -1.89
N GLY A 51 -7.75 -11.75 -0.63
CA GLY A 51 -7.07 -10.51 -0.26
C GLY A 51 -6.77 -10.41 1.22
N TRP A 52 -6.21 -9.28 1.57
CA TRP A 52 -6.01 -8.86 2.95
C TRP A 52 -6.59 -7.46 3.13
N GLU A 53 -7.13 -7.18 4.29
CA GLU A 53 -7.59 -5.87 4.68
C GLU A 53 -7.20 -5.56 6.12
N GLY A 54 -7.02 -4.29 6.42
CA GLY A 54 -6.63 -3.82 7.74
C GLY A 54 -5.52 -2.79 7.69
N ARG A 55 -4.80 -2.66 8.81
CA ARG A 55 -3.84 -1.58 9.01
C ARG A 55 -2.40 -2.07 9.03
N LEU A 56 -1.58 -1.46 8.16
CA LEU A 56 -0.13 -1.63 8.20
C LEU A 56 0.47 -0.73 9.31
N PRO A 57 1.62 -1.11 9.90
CA PRO A 57 2.27 -0.33 10.94
C PRO A 57 2.76 1.03 10.43
N MET A 58 2.92 1.99 11.34
CA MET A 58 3.51 3.29 11.03
C MET A 58 4.95 3.18 10.53
N TRP A 59 5.74 2.32 11.18
CA TRP A 59 7.14 2.07 10.85
C TRP A 59 7.40 0.59 10.61
N PRO A 60 7.52 0.17 9.35
CA PRO A 60 7.70 -1.25 8.98
C PRO A 60 9.16 -1.67 8.84
N LEU A 61 10.12 -0.74 9.06
CA LEU A 61 11.53 -0.91 8.72
C LEU A 61 12.33 -1.49 9.87
N ASP A 62 13.37 -2.27 9.56
CA ASP A 62 14.25 -2.93 10.53
C ASP A 62 15.34 -1.96 11.07
N ARG A 63 14.98 -0.69 11.27
CA ARG A 63 15.81 0.35 11.88
C ARG A 63 14.97 1.20 12.84
N PRO A 64 15.60 1.95 13.77
CA PRO A 64 14.88 2.76 14.74
C PRO A 64 13.88 3.72 14.08
N GLU A 65 12.71 3.86 14.68
CA GLU A 65 11.70 4.83 14.28
C GLU A 65 12.23 6.25 14.54
N PRO A 66 12.17 7.15 13.54
CA PRO A 66 12.58 8.53 13.72
C PRO A 66 11.67 9.29 14.69
N PRO A 67 12.22 10.23 15.49
CA PRO A 67 11.42 11.08 16.34
C PRO A 67 10.38 11.88 15.53
N GLY A 68 9.18 12.06 16.10
CA GLY A 68 8.10 12.82 15.48
C GLY A 68 7.29 12.07 14.42
N LEU A 69 7.59 10.79 14.14
CA LEU A 69 6.84 10.02 13.15
C LEU A 69 5.34 9.96 13.49
N ALA A 70 5.00 9.71 14.75
CA ALA A 70 3.62 9.64 15.19
C ALA A 70 2.86 10.94 14.93
N ASP A 71 3.49 12.10 15.14
CA ASP A 71 2.90 13.41 14.88
C ASP A 71 2.65 13.62 13.38
N VAL A 72 3.63 13.25 12.55
CA VAL A 72 3.55 13.37 11.09
C VAL A 72 2.46 12.44 10.52
N LEU A 73 2.28 11.26 11.08
CA LEU A 73 1.29 10.27 10.62
C LEU A 73 -0.08 10.40 11.30
N GLY A 74 -0.21 11.26 12.34
CA GLY A 74 -1.42 11.35 13.16
C GLY A 74 -1.63 10.11 14.03
N GLY A 75 -0.55 9.47 14.49
CA GLY A 75 -0.57 8.31 15.38
C GLY A 75 -1.08 7.01 14.76
N THR A 76 -1.21 6.94 13.42
CA THR A 76 -1.80 5.76 12.77
C THR A 76 -1.07 5.37 11.48
N GLY A 77 -0.98 4.06 11.24
CA GLY A 77 -0.43 3.53 10.00
C GLY A 77 -1.41 3.58 8.83
N LEU A 78 -1.03 2.95 7.72
CA LEU A 78 -1.82 2.92 6.49
C LEU A 78 -2.91 1.86 6.56
N GLU A 79 -4.16 2.24 6.40
CA GLU A 79 -5.25 1.29 6.15
C GLU A 79 -5.28 0.88 4.68
N VAL A 80 -5.39 -0.41 4.41
CA VAL A 80 -5.25 -0.95 3.06
C VAL A 80 -6.27 -2.03 2.76
N VAL A 81 -6.60 -2.15 1.46
CA VAL A 81 -7.14 -3.35 0.83
C VAL A 81 -6.09 -3.90 -0.13
N ILE A 82 -5.75 -5.16 0.03
CA ILE A 82 -4.76 -5.87 -0.78
C ILE A 82 -5.52 -6.93 -1.56
N ALA A 83 -5.56 -6.78 -2.89
CA ALA A 83 -6.34 -7.62 -3.77
C ALA A 83 -5.45 -8.53 -4.62
N TYR A 84 -5.66 -9.82 -4.52
CA TYR A 84 -5.00 -10.79 -5.40
C TYR A 84 -5.69 -10.88 -6.76
N ARG A 85 -4.96 -11.45 -7.71
CA ARG A 85 -5.49 -11.91 -8.99
C ARG A 85 -5.38 -13.43 -9.07
N GLN A 86 -6.21 -14.05 -9.88
CA GLN A 86 -6.16 -15.53 -10.06
C GLN A 86 -4.80 -16.02 -10.59
N ALA A 87 -4.05 -15.14 -11.25
CA ALA A 87 -2.71 -15.46 -11.75
C ALA A 87 -1.60 -15.34 -10.69
N TYR A 88 -1.93 -15.05 -9.41
CA TYR A 88 -0.95 -15.13 -8.34
C TYR A 88 -0.46 -16.57 -8.15
N PRO A 89 0.84 -16.82 -7.90
CA PRO A 89 1.91 -15.85 -7.60
C PRO A 89 2.65 -15.28 -8.84
N MET A 90 2.23 -15.59 -10.07
CA MET A 90 2.90 -15.10 -11.29
C MET A 90 2.77 -13.58 -11.44
N VAL A 91 1.71 -12.97 -10.89
CA VAL A 91 1.54 -11.53 -10.78
C VAL A 91 1.38 -11.14 -9.32
N PRO A 92 1.96 -10.01 -8.88
CA PRO A 92 1.82 -9.55 -7.51
C PRO A 92 0.40 -9.11 -7.19
N PRO A 93 0.00 -9.10 -5.90
CA PRO A 93 -1.24 -8.48 -5.48
C PRO A 93 -1.15 -6.96 -5.67
N ARG A 94 -2.31 -6.32 -5.83
CA ARG A 94 -2.44 -4.87 -5.81
C ARG A 94 -2.75 -4.39 -4.41
N ILE A 95 -2.16 -3.27 -4.02
CA ILE A 95 -2.41 -2.64 -2.72
C ILE A 95 -3.10 -1.30 -2.97
N TYR A 96 -4.27 -1.14 -2.36
CA TYR A 96 -5.08 0.07 -2.42
C TYR A 96 -5.05 0.75 -1.06
N PRO A 97 -4.50 1.96 -0.94
CA PRO A 97 -4.61 2.77 0.27
C PRO A 97 -6.06 3.20 0.47
N VAL A 98 -6.57 3.00 1.70
CA VAL A 98 -7.93 3.32 2.12
C VAL A 98 -7.95 4.57 3.00
N ASP A 99 -7.04 4.61 3.98
CA ASP A 99 -6.85 5.76 4.87
C ASP A 99 -5.36 5.96 5.19
N PRO A 100 -4.75 7.06 4.71
CA PRO A 100 -5.32 8.07 3.82
C PRO A 100 -5.53 7.55 2.39
N ARG A 101 -6.61 7.99 1.78
CA ARG A 101 -6.90 7.70 0.38
C ARG A 101 -6.32 8.81 -0.50
N PRO A 102 -5.53 8.48 -1.54
CA PRO A 102 -5.06 9.46 -2.50
C PRO A 102 -6.21 10.12 -3.26
N GLU A 103 -6.09 11.41 -3.50
CA GLU A 103 -7.00 12.14 -4.37
C GLU A 103 -6.78 11.77 -5.85
N ALA A 104 -7.77 12.00 -6.70
CA ALA A 104 -7.67 11.66 -8.13
C ALA A 104 -6.46 12.32 -8.81
N VAL A 105 -6.12 13.55 -8.42
CA VAL A 105 -4.95 14.30 -8.94
C VAL A 105 -3.62 13.75 -8.45
N GLU A 106 -3.63 12.94 -7.41
CA GLU A 106 -2.47 12.26 -6.83
C GLU A 106 -2.24 10.88 -7.45
N CYS A 107 -3.18 10.38 -8.26
CA CYS A 107 -3.04 9.10 -8.96
C CYS A 107 -2.05 9.24 -10.12
N THR A 108 -0.77 9.50 -9.81
CA THR A 108 0.33 9.63 -10.76
C THR A 108 1.55 8.82 -10.30
N GLN A 109 2.06 7.96 -11.20
CA GLN A 109 3.16 7.04 -10.89
C GLN A 109 4.46 7.75 -10.55
N HIS A 110 4.79 8.82 -11.28
CA HIS A 110 6.08 9.50 -11.13
C HIS A 110 6.19 10.36 -9.88
N ARG A 111 5.09 10.96 -9.44
CA ARG A 111 5.13 11.90 -8.32
C ARG A 111 4.69 11.27 -7.00
N TRP A 112 3.58 10.52 -7.04
CA TRP A 112 2.91 10.00 -5.85
C TRP A 112 3.00 8.48 -5.70
N HIS A 113 3.63 7.80 -6.66
CA HIS A 113 3.71 6.35 -6.73
C HIS A 113 2.33 5.66 -6.61
N VAL A 114 1.32 6.27 -7.23
CA VAL A 114 -0.05 5.75 -7.31
C VAL A 114 -0.42 5.56 -8.77
N ASN A 115 -0.94 4.39 -9.11
CA ASN A 115 -1.45 4.08 -10.44
C ASN A 115 -2.77 4.79 -10.72
N GLY A 116 -3.16 4.91 -11.98
CA GLY A 116 -4.42 5.54 -12.38
C GLY A 116 -5.69 4.86 -11.83
N ASP A 117 -5.58 3.59 -11.36
CA ASP A 117 -6.66 2.85 -10.70
C ASP A 117 -6.67 3.02 -9.18
N GLY A 118 -5.79 3.86 -8.63
CA GLY A 118 -5.66 4.12 -7.20
C GLY A 118 -4.80 3.10 -6.44
N SER A 119 -4.30 2.04 -7.08
CA SER A 119 -3.37 1.11 -6.46
C SER A 119 -1.97 1.72 -6.36
N LEU A 120 -1.18 1.30 -5.38
CA LEU A 120 0.22 1.74 -5.24
C LEU A 120 1.08 1.20 -6.38
N CYS A 121 1.97 2.04 -6.90
CA CYS A 121 3.02 1.65 -7.84
C CYS A 121 4.19 1.05 -7.04
N GLN A 122 4.26 -0.28 -6.98
CA GLN A 122 5.23 -1.00 -6.15
C GLN A 122 6.51 -1.40 -6.88
N PHE A 123 6.50 -1.33 -8.21
CA PHE A 123 7.59 -1.75 -9.06
C PHE A 123 8.03 -0.59 -9.94
N GLN A 124 9.31 -0.38 -9.97
CA GLN A 124 9.98 0.56 -10.86
C GLN A 124 10.63 -0.23 -12.01
N THR A 125 11.18 0.48 -12.97
CA THR A 125 11.73 -0.08 -14.22
C THR A 125 12.81 -1.13 -13.99
N ASP A 126 13.51 -1.07 -12.85
CA ASP A 126 14.61 -1.94 -12.46
C ASP A 126 14.23 -3.05 -11.45
N THR A 127 13.00 -3.01 -10.93
CA THR A 127 12.52 -3.99 -9.96
C THR A 127 11.42 -4.84 -10.58
N VAL A 128 11.62 -6.16 -10.59
CA VAL A 128 10.66 -7.13 -11.13
C VAL A 128 10.16 -8.02 -9.99
N TRP A 129 8.88 -8.35 -10.03
CA TRP A 129 8.29 -9.33 -9.12
C TRP A 129 8.81 -10.74 -9.47
N ASP A 130 9.38 -11.44 -8.48
CA ASP A 130 9.64 -12.87 -8.58
C ASP A 130 8.50 -13.63 -7.84
N PRO A 131 7.87 -14.64 -8.47
CA PRO A 131 6.83 -15.45 -7.82
C PRO A 131 7.26 -16.12 -6.51
N ARG A 132 8.57 -16.22 -6.25
CA ARG A 132 9.13 -16.75 -4.99
C ARG A 132 9.27 -15.70 -3.90
N ASP A 133 9.17 -14.41 -4.24
CA ASP A 133 9.32 -13.33 -3.26
C ASP A 133 8.24 -13.40 -2.18
N SER A 134 8.58 -12.89 -0.98
CA SER A 134 7.63 -12.67 0.08
C SER A 134 6.74 -11.47 -0.23
N ILE A 135 5.42 -11.65 -0.06
CA ILE A 135 4.48 -10.52 -0.17
C ILE A 135 4.70 -9.45 0.92
N CYS A 136 5.31 -9.84 2.04
CA CYS A 136 5.61 -8.91 3.13
C CYS A 136 6.51 -7.75 2.67
N GLY A 137 7.39 -7.97 1.69
CA GLY A 137 8.18 -6.91 1.08
C GLY A 137 7.33 -5.82 0.42
N LEU A 138 6.20 -6.20 -0.19
CA LEU A 138 5.25 -5.25 -0.78
C LEU A 138 4.50 -4.45 0.30
N PHE A 139 4.18 -5.10 1.42
CA PHE A 139 3.49 -4.45 2.54
C PHE A 139 4.40 -3.44 3.26
N VAL A 140 5.70 -3.77 3.38
CA VAL A 140 6.72 -2.82 3.86
C VAL A 140 6.78 -1.59 2.95
N LYS A 141 6.84 -1.78 1.62
CA LYS A 141 6.83 -0.67 0.66
C LYS A 141 5.55 0.18 0.79
N ALA A 142 4.40 -0.45 0.98
CA ALA A 142 3.12 0.26 1.14
C ALA A 142 3.08 1.09 2.44
N ALA A 143 3.55 0.53 3.56
CA ALA A 143 3.63 1.27 4.81
C ALA A 143 4.65 2.42 4.74
N ALA A 144 5.79 2.23 4.08
CA ALA A 144 6.77 3.28 3.83
C ALA A 144 6.23 4.38 2.89
N TRP A 145 5.42 4.01 1.89
CA TRP A 145 4.71 4.96 1.04
C TRP A 145 3.86 5.95 1.88
N ARG A 146 3.22 5.47 2.94
CA ARG A 146 2.42 6.31 3.85
C ARG A 146 3.25 7.42 4.49
N VAL A 147 4.52 7.13 4.83
CA VAL A 147 5.43 8.12 5.41
C VAL A 147 5.75 9.20 4.38
N GLU A 148 6.20 8.82 3.17
CA GLU A 148 6.50 9.80 2.12
C GLU A 148 5.25 10.59 1.69
N TYR A 149 4.09 9.95 1.65
CA TYR A 149 2.82 10.62 1.38
C TYR A 149 2.54 11.73 2.39
N ALA A 150 2.75 11.46 3.69
CA ALA A 150 2.59 12.48 4.73
C ALA A 150 3.59 13.64 4.57
N LEU A 151 4.86 13.34 4.27
CA LEU A 151 5.89 14.35 4.03
C LEU A 151 5.56 15.25 2.81
N MET A 152 4.98 14.67 1.78
CA MET A 152 4.49 15.43 0.62
C MET A 152 3.30 16.32 0.97
N LYS A 153 2.33 15.81 1.73
CA LYS A 153 1.16 16.60 2.19
C LYS A 153 1.59 17.72 3.13
N ALA A 154 2.67 17.55 3.91
CA ALA A 154 3.28 18.59 4.74
C ALA A 154 4.16 19.58 3.95
N GLY A 155 4.33 19.38 2.64
CA GLY A 155 5.19 20.23 1.79
C GLY A 155 6.68 20.14 2.14
N VAL A 156 7.12 19.01 2.70
CA VAL A 156 8.53 18.73 3.00
C VAL A 156 9.19 18.00 1.83
N LEU A 157 8.43 17.16 1.13
CA LEU A 157 8.82 16.54 -0.12
C LEU A 157 7.98 17.11 -1.27
N ASN A 158 8.61 17.28 -2.44
CA ASN A 158 7.92 17.67 -3.67
C ASN A 158 7.58 16.47 -4.56
N GLN A 159 8.27 15.38 -4.38
CA GLN A 159 8.15 14.13 -5.14
C GLN A 159 8.65 12.98 -4.27
N MET A 160 7.99 11.82 -4.36
CA MET A 160 8.46 10.61 -3.71
C MET A 160 9.76 10.12 -4.33
N SER A 161 10.62 9.52 -3.50
CA SER A 161 11.91 9.01 -3.93
C SER A 161 11.75 7.74 -4.79
N LEU A 162 12.72 7.52 -5.69
CA LEU A 162 12.66 6.40 -6.65
C LEU A 162 12.56 5.04 -5.94
N HIS A 163 13.33 4.85 -4.88
CA HIS A 163 13.38 3.58 -4.13
C HIS A 163 12.61 3.60 -2.81
N GLY A 164 12.02 4.73 -2.49
CA GLY A 164 11.29 4.95 -1.25
C GLY A 164 12.19 5.03 -0.02
N ILE A 165 11.62 5.51 1.08
CA ILE A 165 12.27 5.57 2.39
C ILE A 165 12.73 4.18 2.89
N VAL A 166 12.24 3.10 2.27
CA VAL A 166 12.68 1.73 2.56
C VAL A 166 14.16 1.54 2.37
N SER A 167 14.69 2.08 1.28
CA SER A 167 16.08 1.87 0.85
C SER A 167 17.02 3.00 1.27
N ASP A 168 16.48 4.16 1.66
CA ASP A 168 17.27 5.35 1.97
C ASP A 168 16.89 5.94 3.34
N SER A 169 17.75 5.71 4.33
CA SER A 169 17.61 6.33 5.66
C SER A 169 17.93 7.84 5.67
N ALA A 170 18.51 8.37 4.59
CA ALA A 170 18.79 9.81 4.50
C ALA A 170 17.52 10.66 4.55
N ALA A 171 16.35 10.08 4.21
CA ALA A 171 15.06 10.75 4.31
C ALA A 171 14.49 10.80 5.75
N ASP A 172 15.07 10.07 6.71
CA ASP A 172 14.52 9.99 8.08
C ASP A 172 14.54 11.37 8.79
N HIS A 173 15.53 12.22 8.51
CA HIS A 173 15.58 13.59 9.07
C HIS A 173 14.42 14.49 8.60
N LEU A 174 13.80 14.18 7.46
CA LEU A 174 12.65 14.92 6.94
C LEU A 174 11.41 14.73 7.83
N ILE A 175 11.32 13.59 8.52
CA ILE A 175 10.24 13.29 9.47
C ILE A 175 10.32 14.25 10.65
N THR A 176 11.51 14.41 11.24
CA THR A 176 11.75 15.38 12.32
C THR A 176 11.42 16.81 11.88
N THR A 177 11.87 17.19 10.67
CA THR A 177 11.56 18.51 10.10
C THR A 177 10.06 18.73 9.91
N ALA A 178 9.32 17.72 9.49
CA ALA A 178 7.88 17.79 9.30
C ALA A 178 7.13 17.92 10.64
N SER A 179 7.57 17.18 11.67
CA SER A 179 7.02 17.27 13.03
C SER A 179 7.21 18.68 13.62
N GLU A 180 8.41 19.24 13.55
CA GLU A 180 8.72 20.60 14.04
C GLU A 180 7.87 21.69 13.35
N LYS A 181 7.61 21.56 12.04
CA LYS A 181 6.71 22.47 11.32
C LYS A 181 5.28 22.39 11.80
N SER A 182 4.81 21.18 12.12
CA SER A 182 3.44 20.95 12.61
C SER A 182 3.24 21.59 13.99
N ASP A 183 4.22 21.51 14.88
CA ASP A 183 4.17 22.13 16.21
C ASP A 183 4.20 23.66 16.14
N SER A 184 5.07 24.22 15.31
CA SER A 184 5.16 25.67 15.11
C SER A 184 3.86 26.28 14.58
N GLY A 185 3.11 25.52 13.77
CA GLY A 185 1.81 25.93 13.25
C GLY A 185 0.69 25.89 14.31
N ARG A 186 0.77 24.99 15.28
CA ARG A 186 -0.21 24.89 16.38
C ARG A 186 -0.06 26.04 17.38
N ASP A 187 1.16 26.44 17.72
CA ASP A 187 1.42 27.54 18.63
C ASP A 187 1.00 28.91 18.07
N ALA A 188 1.01 29.08 16.74
CA ALA A 188 0.60 30.31 16.07
C ALA A 188 -0.93 30.52 16.05
N VAL A 189 -1.74 29.47 16.29
CA VAL A 189 -3.22 29.52 16.23
C VAL A 189 -3.88 29.59 17.61
N ALA A 190 -3.13 29.58 18.72
CA ALA A 190 -3.71 29.71 20.05
C ALA A 190 -4.28 31.16 20.23
N PRO A 191 -5.61 31.31 20.42
CA PRO A 191 -6.19 32.65 20.60
C PRO A 191 -5.69 33.24 21.91
N LYS A 192 -5.04 34.42 21.82
CA LYS A 192 -4.82 35.30 22.99
C LYS A 192 -6.20 35.67 23.57
N ILE A 193 -6.64 34.93 24.58
CA ILE A 193 -7.75 35.35 25.42
C ILE A 193 -7.20 36.51 26.23
N ALA A 194 -7.41 37.72 25.70
CA ALA A 194 -7.16 38.96 26.45
C ALA A 194 -8.21 39.00 27.57
N GLY A 195 -7.76 38.77 28.79
CA GLY A 195 -8.52 39.09 29.99
C GLY A 195 -8.76 40.58 30.01
N SER A 196 -10.01 40.99 29.79
CA SER A 196 -10.52 42.31 30.17
C SER A 196 -11.14 42.15 31.53
N ALA A 197 -10.39 42.44 32.57
CA ALA A 197 -10.94 42.81 33.87
C ALA A 197 -10.98 44.34 33.92
N GLY A 198 -12.18 44.89 34.06
CA GLY A 198 -12.49 46.26 34.34
C GLY A 198 -13.85 46.31 35.02
#